data_2929c1ae8f43cab1a05d108ca1c1a124
#
_entry.id   2929c1ae8f43cab1a05d108ca1c1a124
#
_cell.length_a   1.000
_cell.length_b   1.000
_cell.length_c   1.000
_cell.angle_alpha   90.00
_cell.angle_beta   90.00
_cell.angle_gamma   90.00
#
_symmetry.space_group_name_H-M   'P 1'
#
loop_
_entity.id
_entity.type
_entity.pdbx_description
1 polymer ?
#
loop_
_entity_poly.entity_id
_entity_poly.type
_entity_poly.pdbx_seq_one_letter_code
_entity_poly.pdbx_strand_id
1 'polypeptide(L)'
;MKSIMVHAGVDNAFEGRLQVGLDLARRFHGHVSLILPRPTQDYVAFDMFGGAHFIAEAFEAAEDERKKLCTRIDARLTAEDVPWDWQIFDGTTSDALIDAARLADILVMSLDAAGAEGTSRAWISDVVTASHTPVLAVPAKATRLSFDRAMVAYDGGFEAANALRASLPMLQTVTNVRISEIELMPEKFPVTDAATYLSRHGIKAEIAVTVKGDQSVEERLLAETNAWRPDFLVMGAYGHGRWRETLFGGVTRFMLSELGIPILLAH
;
A
#
# COMPACT_ATOMS: atom_id res chain seq x y z
N MET A 1 3.53 -10.78 11.43
CA MET A 1 2.65 -9.64 11.09
C MET A 1 1.41 -9.73 11.95
N LYS A 2 1.21 -8.79 12.88
CA LYS A 2 0.13 -8.84 13.89
C LYS A 2 -0.72 -7.58 13.93
N SER A 3 -0.12 -6.43 13.66
CA SER A 3 -0.80 -5.13 13.64
C SER A 3 -1.05 -4.73 12.19
N ILE A 4 -2.29 -4.91 11.71
CA ILE A 4 -2.70 -4.64 10.33
C ILE A 4 -3.63 -3.44 10.35
N MET A 5 -3.19 -2.35 9.76
CA MET A 5 -4.00 -1.14 9.66
C MET A 5 -4.67 -1.04 8.30
N VAL A 6 -5.93 -0.62 8.30
CA VAL A 6 -6.72 -0.44 7.09
C VAL A 6 -7.29 0.97 7.06
N HIS A 7 -6.95 1.72 6.02
CA HIS A 7 -7.55 3.05 5.82
C HIS A 7 -9.07 2.92 5.63
N ALA A 8 -9.85 3.51 6.50
CA ALA A 8 -11.30 3.57 6.40
C ALA A 8 -11.75 4.91 5.80
N GLY A 9 -12.62 4.86 4.82
CA GLY A 9 -13.15 6.05 4.15
C GLY A 9 -14.46 5.75 3.43
N VAL A 10 -15.22 6.81 3.16
CA VAL A 10 -16.48 6.73 2.38
C VAL A 10 -16.12 6.75 0.89
N ASP A 11 -15.63 5.64 0.39
CA ASP A 11 -15.28 5.47 -1.02
C ASP A 11 -15.65 4.07 -1.53
N ASN A 12 -15.69 3.92 -2.85
CA ASN A 12 -16.08 2.67 -3.52
C ASN A 12 -15.02 1.56 -3.45
N ALA A 13 -13.80 1.88 -3.03
CA ALA A 13 -12.69 0.93 -2.92
C ALA A 13 -12.53 0.36 -1.50
N PHE A 14 -13.28 0.88 -0.52
CA PHE A 14 -13.15 0.49 0.88
C PHE A 14 -13.37 -1.00 1.11
N GLU A 15 -14.40 -1.59 0.51
CA GLU A 15 -14.73 -3.00 0.69
C GLU A 15 -13.58 -3.93 0.24
N GLY A 16 -12.93 -3.59 -0.87
CA GLY A 16 -11.80 -4.39 -1.37
C GLY A 16 -10.59 -4.34 -0.42
N ARG A 17 -10.22 -3.15 0.07
CA ARG A 17 -9.10 -3.04 1.01
C ARG A 17 -9.42 -3.61 2.39
N LEU A 18 -10.67 -3.51 2.86
CA LEU A 18 -11.10 -4.17 4.09
C LEU A 18 -10.97 -5.69 3.96
N GLN A 19 -11.46 -6.27 2.86
CA GLN A 19 -11.34 -7.71 2.62
C GLN A 19 -9.88 -8.16 2.60
N VAL A 20 -8.99 -7.40 1.94
CA VAL A 20 -7.56 -7.69 1.93
C VAL A 20 -6.96 -7.61 3.35
N GLY A 21 -7.35 -6.61 4.14
CA GLY A 21 -6.94 -6.51 5.55
C GLY A 21 -7.37 -7.72 6.38
N LEU A 22 -8.61 -8.18 6.19
CA LEU A 22 -9.14 -9.38 6.85
C LEU A 22 -8.40 -10.66 6.40
N ASP A 23 -8.09 -10.79 5.11
CA ASP A 23 -7.33 -11.94 4.59
C ASP A 23 -5.90 -11.98 5.19
N LEU A 24 -5.24 -10.82 5.32
CA LEU A 24 -3.97 -10.71 6.04
C LEU A 24 -4.12 -11.11 7.51
N ALA A 25 -5.15 -10.59 8.20
CA ALA A 25 -5.36 -10.89 9.61
C ALA A 25 -5.62 -12.39 9.85
N ARG A 26 -6.42 -13.04 9.03
CA ARG A 26 -6.62 -14.49 9.08
C ARG A 26 -5.32 -15.24 8.83
N ARG A 27 -4.57 -14.85 7.80
CA ARG A 27 -3.32 -15.52 7.43
C ARG A 27 -2.27 -15.46 8.53
N PHE A 28 -2.20 -14.34 9.25
CA PHE A 28 -1.16 -14.09 10.25
C PHE A 28 -1.67 -14.16 11.70
N HIS A 29 -2.94 -14.49 11.92
CA HIS A 29 -3.59 -14.40 13.23
C HIS A 29 -3.35 -13.02 13.86
N GLY A 30 -3.58 -11.98 13.05
CA GLY A 30 -3.37 -10.57 13.37
C GLY A 30 -4.64 -9.89 13.86
N HIS A 31 -4.51 -8.60 14.14
CA HIS A 31 -5.56 -7.68 14.54
C HIS A 31 -5.73 -6.61 13.45
N VAL A 32 -6.96 -6.25 13.11
CA VAL A 32 -7.27 -5.19 12.15
C VAL A 32 -7.65 -3.93 12.90
N SER A 33 -6.89 -2.85 12.71
CA SER A 33 -7.25 -1.52 13.16
C SER A 33 -7.73 -0.68 11.99
N LEU A 34 -8.98 -0.21 12.04
CA LEU A 34 -9.58 0.64 11.02
C LEU A 34 -9.23 2.09 11.32
N ILE A 35 -8.45 2.70 10.45
CA ILE A 35 -8.00 4.09 10.60
C ILE A 35 -8.96 5.00 9.87
N LEU A 36 -9.67 5.83 10.64
CA LEU A 36 -10.62 6.80 10.12
C LEU A 36 -10.07 8.23 10.30
N PRO A 37 -9.55 8.86 9.25
CA PRO A 37 -9.17 10.25 9.27
C PRO A 37 -10.39 11.15 9.47
N ARG A 38 -10.24 12.20 10.27
CA ARG A 38 -11.26 13.23 10.51
C ARG A 38 -10.66 14.59 10.17
N PRO A 39 -10.87 15.11 8.95
CA PRO A 39 -10.31 16.39 8.53
C PRO A 39 -11.05 17.54 9.20
N THR A 40 -10.57 17.95 10.37
CA THR A 40 -11.15 19.09 11.13
C THR A 40 -10.64 20.43 10.64
N GLN A 41 -9.47 20.48 10.00
CA GLN A 41 -8.81 21.72 9.58
C GLN A 41 -9.51 22.40 8.39
N ASP A 42 -10.14 21.63 7.50
CA ASP A 42 -10.83 22.16 6.33
C ASP A 42 -12.04 23.04 6.74
N TYR A 43 -12.66 22.71 7.85
CA TYR A 43 -13.79 23.48 8.38
C TYR A 43 -13.34 24.78 9.05
N VAL A 44 -12.19 24.83 9.68
CA VAL A 44 -11.67 26.04 10.36
C VAL A 44 -11.18 27.09 9.35
N ALA A 45 -10.58 26.67 8.23
CA ALA A 45 -10.08 27.58 7.21
C ALA A 45 -11.22 28.36 6.50
N PHE A 46 -12.39 27.78 6.35
CA PHE A 46 -13.55 28.43 5.75
C PHE A 46 -14.18 29.52 6.65
N ASP A 47 -14.07 29.42 7.98
CA ASP A 47 -14.65 30.38 8.94
C ASP A 47 -14.04 31.78 8.81
N MET A 48 -12.79 31.90 8.36
CA MET A 48 -12.13 33.18 8.10
C MET A 48 -12.82 34.05 7.03
N PHE A 49 -13.73 33.50 6.23
CA PHE A 49 -14.47 34.19 5.16
C PHE A 49 -15.94 34.44 5.51
N GLY A 50 -16.38 34.21 6.74
CA GLY A 50 -17.74 34.52 7.19
C GLY A 50 -18.81 33.48 6.80
N GLY A 51 -18.41 32.24 6.54
CA GLY A 51 -19.29 31.13 6.14
C GLY A 51 -19.72 30.21 7.29
N ALA A 52 -19.69 30.63 8.54
CA ALA A 52 -19.90 29.80 9.74
C ALA A 52 -21.14 28.88 9.70
N HIS A 53 -22.23 29.33 9.10
CA HIS A 53 -23.47 28.53 9.02
C HIS A 53 -23.35 27.36 8.05
N PHE A 54 -22.79 27.59 6.87
CA PHE A 54 -22.56 26.53 5.87
C PHE A 54 -21.53 25.49 6.35
N ILE A 55 -20.58 25.91 7.18
CA ILE A 55 -19.57 25.03 7.77
C ILE A 55 -20.18 24.07 8.77
N ALA A 56 -21.07 24.57 9.66
CA ALA A 56 -21.76 23.75 10.64
C ALA A 56 -22.61 22.66 9.96
N GLU A 57 -23.38 23.00 8.93
CA GLU A 57 -24.18 22.04 8.18
C GLU A 57 -23.32 21.00 7.44
N ALA A 58 -22.21 21.43 6.81
CA ALA A 58 -21.30 20.53 6.12
C ALA A 58 -20.59 19.57 7.11
N PHE A 59 -20.20 20.08 8.27
CA PHE A 59 -19.60 19.27 9.33
C PHE A 59 -20.60 18.25 9.90
N GLU A 60 -21.83 18.64 10.19
CA GLU A 60 -22.88 17.72 10.66
C GLU A 60 -23.17 16.63 9.63
N ALA A 61 -23.27 16.99 8.34
CA ALA A 61 -23.48 16.03 7.27
C ALA A 61 -22.32 15.03 7.17
N ALA A 62 -21.07 15.49 7.26
CA ALA A 62 -19.89 14.63 7.23
C ALA A 62 -19.84 13.69 8.46
N GLU A 63 -20.19 14.19 9.65
CA GLU A 63 -20.28 13.37 10.86
C GLU A 63 -21.38 12.30 10.77
N ASP A 64 -22.52 12.62 10.14
CA ASP A 64 -23.59 11.66 9.94
C ASP A 64 -23.20 10.57 8.94
N GLU A 65 -22.53 10.92 7.85
CA GLU A 65 -21.99 9.92 6.91
C GLU A 65 -20.93 9.03 7.58
N ARG A 66 -20.07 9.60 8.40
CA ARG A 66 -19.10 8.86 9.19
C ARG A 66 -19.78 7.87 10.16
N LYS A 67 -20.82 8.31 10.89
CA LYS A 67 -21.60 7.43 11.79
C LYS A 67 -22.26 6.28 11.03
N LYS A 68 -22.84 6.57 9.85
CA LYS A 68 -23.43 5.54 8.98
C LYS A 68 -22.38 4.54 8.51
N LEU A 69 -21.18 5.03 8.13
CA LEU A 69 -20.06 4.18 7.75
C LEU A 69 -19.65 3.26 8.90
N CYS A 70 -19.40 3.81 10.10
CA CYS A 70 -19.04 3.02 11.27
C CYS A 70 -20.10 1.95 11.57
N THR A 71 -21.38 2.33 11.65
CA THR A 71 -22.49 1.38 11.93
C THR A 71 -22.54 0.24 10.91
N ARG A 72 -22.36 0.56 9.61
CA ARG A 72 -22.33 -0.46 8.55
C ARG A 72 -21.16 -1.41 8.69
N ILE A 73 -19.99 -0.89 9.00
CA ILE A 73 -18.77 -1.67 9.16
C ILE A 73 -18.83 -2.52 10.43
N ASP A 74 -19.30 -1.97 11.56
CA ASP A 74 -19.50 -2.70 12.81
C ASP A 74 -20.38 -3.92 12.61
N ALA A 75 -21.52 -3.73 11.93
CA ALA A 75 -22.45 -4.82 11.62
C ALA A 75 -21.79 -5.92 10.78
N ARG A 76 -20.94 -5.53 9.80
CA ARG A 76 -20.19 -6.48 8.99
C ARG A 76 -19.13 -7.21 9.80
N LEU A 77 -18.29 -6.48 10.53
CA LEU A 77 -17.14 -7.04 11.24
C LEU A 77 -17.54 -7.88 12.45
N THR A 78 -18.72 -7.66 13.03
CA THR A 78 -19.24 -8.50 14.10
C THR A 78 -19.43 -9.96 13.65
N ALA A 79 -19.60 -10.19 12.34
CA ALA A 79 -19.73 -11.55 11.78
C ALA A 79 -18.38 -12.17 11.37
N GLU A 80 -17.27 -11.41 11.47
CA GLU A 80 -15.95 -11.87 11.09
C GLU A 80 -15.22 -12.53 12.27
N ASP A 81 -14.34 -13.46 11.97
CA ASP A 81 -13.54 -14.22 12.95
C ASP A 81 -12.19 -13.56 13.29
N VAL A 82 -12.07 -12.27 13.03
CA VAL A 82 -10.82 -11.48 13.17
C VAL A 82 -11.04 -10.43 14.25
N PRO A 83 -10.10 -10.27 15.21
CA PRO A 83 -10.16 -9.17 16.17
C PRO A 83 -9.90 -7.82 15.45
N TRP A 84 -10.68 -6.83 15.82
CA TRP A 84 -10.61 -5.52 15.19
C TRP A 84 -10.99 -4.38 16.15
N ASP A 85 -10.56 -3.14 15.81
CA ASP A 85 -10.93 -1.90 16.49
C ASP A 85 -10.96 -0.69 15.53
N TRP A 86 -11.49 0.43 16.03
CA TRP A 86 -11.42 1.71 15.37
C TRP A 86 -10.34 2.61 16.00
N GLN A 87 -9.62 3.32 15.13
CA GLN A 87 -8.75 4.41 15.53
C GLN A 87 -9.11 5.65 14.71
N ILE A 88 -9.53 6.70 15.39
CA ILE A 88 -9.96 7.97 14.79
C ILE A 88 -8.87 8.99 15.04
N PHE A 89 -8.38 9.62 13.98
CA PHE A 89 -7.35 10.64 14.03
C PHE A 89 -7.86 11.95 13.45
N ASP A 90 -7.61 13.06 14.17
CA ASP A 90 -7.87 14.40 13.69
C ASP A 90 -6.72 14.88 12.80
N GLY A 91 -7.04 15.51 11.69
CA GLY A 91 -6.04 16.02 10.75
C GLY A 91 -6.30 15.61 9.32
N THR A 92 -5.33 15.89 8.44
CA THR A 92 -5.40 15.44 7.04
C THR A 92 -5.35 13.91 6.95
N THR A 93 -5.81 13.36 5.84
CA THR A 93 -5.76 11.91 5.63
C THR A 93 -4.32 11.38 5.69
N SER A 94 -3.35 12.08 5.08
CA SER A 94 -1.95 11.68 5.13
C SER A 94 -1.39 11.68 6.55
N ASP A 95 -1.60 12.76 7.32
CA ASP A 95 -1.10 12.86 8.70
C ASP A 95 -1.68 11.77 9.60
N ALA A 96 -2.99 11.55 9.51
CA ALA A 96 -3.68 10.51 10.28
C ALA A 96 -3.11 9.11 9.99
N LEU A 97 -2.87 8.79 8.72
CA LEU A 97 -2.31 7.51 8.31
C LEU A 97 -0.85 7.34 8.71
N ILE A 98 -0.03 8.41 8.62
CA ILE A 98 1.37 8.42 9.06
C ILE A 98 1.45 8.20 10.58
N ASP A 99 0.62 8.89 11.34
CA ASP A 99 0.59 8.77 12.80
C ASP A 99 0.13 7.38 13.24
N ALA A 100 -0.89 6.83 12.62
CA ALA A 100 -1.40 5.50 12.90
C ALA A 100 -0.37 4.41 12.55
N ALA A 101 0.39 4.59 11.47
CA ALA A 101 1.31 3.59 10.96
C ALA A 101 2.53 3.32 11.86
N ARG A 102 2.83 4.16 12.86
CA ARG A 102 4.07 4.09 13.68
C ARG A 102 4.35 2.73 14.31
N LEU A 103 3.31 2.00 14.69
CA LEU A 103 3.43 0.66 15.31
C LEU A 103 2.65 -0.40 14.51
N ALA A 104 2.45 -0.17 13.23
CA ALA A 104 1.85 -1.13 12.33
C ALA A 104 2.89 -2.01 11.66
N ASP A 105 2.55 -3.27 11.42
CA ASP A 105 3.35 -4.15 10.56
C ASP A 105 3.09 -3.88 9.08
N ILE A 106 1.90 -3.40 8.76
CA ILE A 106 1.45 -3.08 7.39
C ILE A 106 0.25 -2.13 7.43
N LEU A 107 0.20 -1.21 6.48
CA LEU A 107 -0.97 -0.37 6.22
C LEU A 107 -1.59 -0.72 4.87
N VAL A 108 -2.89 -0.99 4.83
CA VAL A 108 -3.65 -1.30 3.61
C VAL A 108 -4.39 -0.05 3.13
N MET A 109 -4.06 0.38 1.91
CA MET A 109 -4.64 1.55 1.25
C MET A 109 -5.16 1.18 -0.14
N SER A 110 -6.08 1.97 -0.70
CA SER A 110 -6.55 1.75 -2.08
C SER A 110 -5.81 2.61 -3.10
N LEU A 111 -5.58 2.06 -4.29
CA LEU A 111 -4.97 2.76 -5.43
C LEU A 111 -5.88 3.85 -6.01
N ASP A 112 -7.19 3.64 -5.98
CA ASP A 112 -8.20 4.42 -6.71
C ASP A 112 -9.25 5.06 -5.79
N ALA A 113 -8.97 5.25 -4.50
CA ALA A 113 -9.88 5.96 -3.63
C ALA A 113 -9.94 7.44 -4.05
N ALA A 114 -11.06 7.86 -4.64
CA ALA A 114 -11.31 9.25 -4.95
C ALA A 114 -11.86 9.94 -3.70
N GLY A 115 -11.18 10.97 -3.23
CA GLY A 115 -11.63 11.86 -2.17
C GLY A 115 -11.52 13.31 -2.61
N ALA A 116 -12.18 14.23 -1.90
CA ALA A 116 -12.15 15.67 -2.18
C ALA A 116 -10.74 16.29 -2.04
N GLU A 117 -9.82 15.62 -1.35
CA GLU A 117 -8.49 16.12 -0.97
C GLU A 117 -7.32 15.60 -1.82
N GLY A 118 -7.56 15.12 -2.99
CA GLY A 118 -6.48 14.60 -3.84
C GLY A 118 -6.64 13.12 -4.19
N THR A 119 -5.61 12.58 -4.83
CA THR A 119 -5.63 11.18 -5.24
C THR A 119 -5.03 10.30 -4.16
N SER A 120 -5.58 9.12 -3.94
CA SER A 120 -5.02 8.09 -3.05
C SER A 120 -3.53 7.80 -3.29
N ARG A 121 -3.05 8.03 -4.49
CA ARG A 121 -1.63 7.88 -4.86
C ARG A 121 -0.72 8.90 -4.18
N ALA A 122 -1.19 10.14 -3.98
CA ALA A 122 -0.45 11.14 -3.22
C ALA A 122 -0.32 10.71 -1.76
N TRP A 123 -1.41 10.26 -1.13
CA TRP A 123 -1.36 9.75 0.25
C TRP A 123 -0.47 8.53 0.39
N ILE A 124 -0.49 7.58 -0.58
CA ILE A 124 0.41 6.42 -0.57
C ILE A 124 1.87 6.89 -0.59
N SER A 125 2.20 7.88 -1.45
CA SER A 125 3.55 8.44 -1.52
C SER A 125 3.99 9.04 -0.19
N ASP A 126 3.16 9.89 0.39
CA ASP A 126 3.45 10.57 1.65
C ASP A 126 3.63 9.56 2.80
N VAL A 127 2.71 8.60 2.90
CA VAL A 127 2.73 7.60 3.96
C VAL A 127 3.95 6.67 3.84
N VAL A 128 4.23 6.14 2.64
CA VAL A 128 5.38 5.24 2.43
C VAL A 128 6.69 5.91 2.79
N THR A 129 6.86 7.18 2.40
CA THR A 129 8.12 7.90 2.63
C THR A 129 8.27 8.41 4.06
N ALA A 130 7.18 8.77 4.74
CA ALA A 130 7.23 9.38 6.06
C ALA A 130 7.07 8.38 7.21
N SER A 131 6.29 7.30 7.04
CA SER A 131 6.03 6.36 8.14
C SER A 131 7.05 5.23 8.25
N HIS A 132 7.79 4.93 7.19
CA HIS A 132 8.65 3.73 7.07
C HIS A 132 7.92 2.40 7.27
N THR A 133 6.60 2.42 7.36
CA THR A 133 5.75 1.23 7.45
C THR A 133 5.43 0.74 6.05
N PRO A 134 5.50 -0.57 5.78
CA PRO A 134 5.11 -1.11 4.49
C PRO A 134 3.65 -0.79 4.17
N VAL A 135 3.38 -0.34 2.95
CA VAL A 135 2.03 -0.05 2.47
C VAL A 135 1.64 -1.08 1.42
N LEU A 136 0.53 -1.76 1.63
CA LEU A 136 -0.12 -2.58 0.61
C LEU A 136 -1.16 -1.75 -0.12
N ALA A 137 -0.82 -1.31 -1.31
CA ALA A 137 -1.70 -0.55 -2.19
C ALA A 137 -2.60 -1.51 -2.97
N VAL A 138 -3.91 -1.43 -2.76
CA VAL A 138 -4.91 -2.39 -3.24
C VAL A 138 -5.76 -1.76 -4.35
N PRO A 139 -5.92 -2.39 -5.51
CA PRO A 139 -6.85 -1.94 -6.54
C PRO A 139 -8.30 -1.92 -6.02
N ALA A 140 -9.12 -0.94 -6.45
CA ALA A 140 -10.52 -0.82 -6.01
C ALA A 140 -11.37 -2.07 -6.28
N LYS A 141 -11.01 -2.83 -7.31
CA LYS A 141 -11.71 -4.06 -7.72
C LYS A 141 -11.21 -5.33 -7.04
N ALA A 142 -10.21 -5.23 -6.14
CA ALA A 142 -9.71 -6.38 -5.42
C ALA A 142 -10.81 -6.94 -4.49
N THR A 143 -11.03 -8.25 -4.54
CA THR A 143 -12.03 -8.93 -3.70
C THR A 143 -11.39 -9.85 -2.67
N ARG A 144 -10.12 -10.15 -2.81
CA ARG A 144 -9.33 -11.02 -1.93
C ARG A 144 -7.83 -10.84 -2.17
N LEU A 145 -7.02 -11.30 -1.22
CA LEU A 145 -5.57 -11.45 -1.39
C LEU A 145 -5.21 -12.94 -1.39
N SER A 146 -4.61 -13.42 -2.49
CA SER A 146 -4.07 -14.76 -2.61
C SER A 146 -2.58 -14.80 -2.27
N PHE A 147 -2.06 -15.99 -1.96
CA PHE A 147 -0.66 -16.21 -1.58
C PHE A 147 -0.04 -17.37 -2.37
N ASP A 148 -0.44 -17.54 -3.63
CA ASP A 148 0.13 -18.57 -4.50
C ASP A 148 1.40 -18.10 -5.17
N ARG A 149 1.41 -16.83 -5.65
CA ARG A 149 2.53 -16.25 -6.41
C ARG A 149 2.83 -14.84 -5.93
N ALA A 150 4.08 -14.55 -5.61
CA ALA A 150 4.55 -13.19 -5.35
C ALA A 150 5.76 -12.85 -6.23
N MET A 151 5.73 -11.67 -6.83
CA MET A 151 6.87 -11.13 -7.58
C MET A 151 7.55 -10.03 -6.76
N VAL A 152 8.86 -10.06 -6.71
CA VAL A 152 9.69 -9.01 -6.12
C VAL A 152 10.41 -8.30 -7.26
N ALA A 153 10.07 -7.03 -7.49
CA ALA A 153 10.83 -6.17 -8.39
C ALA A 153 12.09 -5.69 -7.66
N TYR A 154 13.25 -6.10 -8.15
CA TYR A 154 14.52 -5.83 -7.51
C TYR A 154 15.46 -5.10 -8.48
N ASP A 155 15.94 -3.94 -8.07
CA ASP A 155 16.85 -3.10 -8.87
C ASP A 155 18.23 -2.95 -8.22
N GLY A 156 18.50 -3.69 -7.14
CA GLY A 156 19.73 -3.59 -6.36
C GLY A 156 19.82 -2.32 -5.48
N GLY A 157 18.76 -1.52 -5.38
CA GLY A 157 18.70 -0.33 -4.54
C GLY A 157 18.36 -0.62 -3.08
N PHE A 158 18.57 0.39 -2.22
CA PHE A 158 18.25 0.27 -0.79
C PHE A 158 16.75 0.09 -0.57
N GLU A 159 15.92 0.77 -1.32
CA GLU A 159 14.46 0.70 -1.21
C GLU A 159 13.95 -0.68 -1.64
N ALA A 160 14.51 -1.26 -2.70
CA ALA A 160 14.20 -2.64 -3.09
C ALA A 160 14.61 -3.64 -2.00
N ALA A 161 15.77 -3.44 -1.38
CA ALA A 161 16.24 -4.25 -0.26
C ALA A 161 15.36 -4.05 0.99
N ASN A 162 14.87 -2.83 1.26
CA ASN A 162 13.92 -2.55 2.34
C ASN A 162 12.59 -3.26 2.08
N ALA A 163 12.05 -3.15 0.86
CA ALA A 163 10.81 -3.82 0.47
C ALA A 163 10.93 -5.34 0.57
N LEU A 164 12.06 -5.91 0.15
CA LEU A 164 12.34 -7.34 0.29
C LEU A 164 12.30 -7.77 1.76
N ARG A 165 12.96 -7.02 2.65
CA ARG A 165 12.97 -7.32 4.09
C ARG A 165 11.59 -7.17 4.72
N ALA A 166 10.89 -6.07 4.41
CA ALA A 166 9.56 -5.80 4.95
C ALA A 166 8.52 -6.84 4.51
N SER A 167 8.68 -7.41 3.31
CA SER A 167 7.77 -8.41 2.76
C SER A 167 8.02 -9.84 3.26
N LEU A 168 9.10 -10.11 3.98
CA LEU A 168 9.45 -11.47 4.44
C LEU A 168 8.28 -12.23 5.08
N PRO A 169 7.51 -11.64 6.02
CA PRO A 169 6.40 -12.37 6.63
C PRO A 169 5.37 -12.83 5.58
N MET A 170 5.08 -12.02 4.57
CA MET A 170 4.17 -12.40 3.48
C MET A 170 4.80 -13.44 2.57
N LEU A 171 6.05 -13.23 2.13
CA LEU A 171 6.74 -14.14 1.22
C LEU A 171 6.94 -15.53 1.80
N GLN A 172 7.11 -15.67 3.12
CA GLN A 172 7.19 -16.99 3.81
C GLN A 172 5.91 -17.80 3.71
N THR A 173 4.79 -17.17 3.37
CA THR A 173 3.49 -17.84 3.23
C THR A 173 3.09 -18.11 1.79
N VAL A 174 3.91 -17.66 0.82
CA VAL A 174 3.67 -17.80 -0.62
C VAL A 174 4.26 -19.09 -1.15
N THR A 175 3.55 -19.73 -2.07
CA THR A 175 4.02 -21.00 -2.68
C THR A 175 5.14 -20.77 -3.68
N ASN A 176 5.02 -19.74 -4.53
CA ASN A 176 5.97 -19.44 -5.60
C ASN A 176 6.43 -17.98 -5.51
N VAL A 177 7.72 -17.78 -5.32
CA VAL A 177 8.33 -16.43 -5.26
C VAL A 177 9.25 -16.28 -6.46
N ARG A 178 9.12 -15.15 -7.17
CA ARG A 178 10.04 -14.74 -8.24
C ARG A 178 10.66 -13.39 -7.91
N ILE A 179 11.97 -13.27 -8.08
CA ILE A 179 12.68 -12.00 -8.08
C ILE A 179 12.89 -11.62 -9.54
N SER A 180 12.32 -10.49 -9.95
CA SER A 180 12.46 -9.95 -11.30
C SER A 180 13.40 -8.75 -11.27
N GLU A 181 14.46 -8.82 -12.07
CA GLU A 181 15.41 -7.75 -12.30
C GLU A 181 15.33 -7.30 -13.76
N ILE A 182 15.14 -6.00 -13.97
CA ILE A 182 15.31 -5.40 -15.29
C ILE A 182 16.73 -4.86 -15.37
N GLU A 183 17.56 -5.46 -16.18
CA GLU A 183 18.99 -5.13 -16.28
C GLU A 183 19.19 -3.71 -16.80
N LEU A 184 19.75 -2.84 -15.94
CA LEU A 184 20.04 -1.44 -16.24
C LEU A 184 21.54 -1.15 -16.26
N MET A 185 22.32 -1.73 -15.36
CA MET A 185 23.77 -1.54 -15.23
C MET A 185 24.43 -2.63 -14.37
N PRO A 186 25.68 -3.02 -14.61
CA PRO A 186 26.37 -4.12 -13.93
C PRO A 186 26.91 -3.80 -12.51
N GLU A 187 26.68 -2.61 -11.95
CA GLU A 187 27.35 -2.16 -10.72
C GLU A 187 26.49 -2.15 -9.45
N LYS A 188 25.30 -2.71 -9.45
CA LYS A 188 24.41 -2.78 -8.27
C LYS A 188 24.54 -4.11 -7.56
N PHE A 189 24.00 -4.21 -6.33
CA PHE A 189 23.93 -5.45 -5.59
C PHE A 189 23.24 -6.52 -6.45
N PRO A 190 23.91 -7.66 -6.70
CA PRO A 190 23.38 -8.66 -7.62
C PRO A 190 22.07 -9.26 -7.09
N VAL A 191 21.15 -9.58 -7.98
CA VAL A 191 19.88 -10.27 -7.66
C VAL A 191 20.11 -11.61 -6.94
N THR A 192 21.27 -12.22 -7.14
CA THR A 192 21.71 -13.44 -6.43
C THR A 192 21.84 -13.23 -4.93
N ASP A 193 22.20 -12.04 -4.47
CA ASP A 193 22.29 -11.73 -3.04
C ASP A 193 20.89 -11.62 -2.42
N ALA A 194 19.91 -11.06 -3.16
CA ALA A 194 18.52 -11.05 -2.76
C ALA A 194 17.96 -12.48 -2.65
N ALA A 195 18.26 -13.35 -3.63
CA ALA A 195 17.86 -14.76 -3.60
C ALA A 195 18.53 -15.52 -2.44
N THR A 196 19.80 -15.26 -2.20
CA THR A 196 20.54 -15.83 -1.06
C THR A 196 19.93 -15.40 0.27
N TYR A 197 19.56 -14.11 0.38
CA TYR A 197 18.88 -13.60 1.56
C TYR A 197 17.54 -14.31 1.79
N LEU A 198 16.69 -14.43 0.78
CA LEU A 198 15.42 -15.17 0.88
C LEU A 198 15.64 -16.65 1.25
N SER A 199 16.65 -17.29 0.67
CA SER A 199 16.98 -18.70 0.98
C SER A 199 17.34 -18.90 2.46
N ARG A 200 18.07 -17.95 3.07
CA ARG A 200 18.38 -17.97 4.51
C ARG A 200 17.13 -17.86 5.39
N HIS A 201 16.05 -17.29 4.86
CA HIS A 201 14.75 -17.22 5.52
C HIS A 201 13.79 -18.35 5.11
N GLY A 202 14.31 -19.41 4.45
CA GLY A 202 13.54 -20.59 4.07
C GLY A 202 12.67 -20.39 2.82
N ILE A 203 12.84 -19.28 2.08
CA ILE A 203 12.09 -18.95 0.89
C ILE A 203 12.89 -19.33 -0.35
N LYS A 204 12.35 -20.23 -1.18
CA LYS A 204 12.91 -20.53 -2.51
C LYS A 204 12.36 -19.55 -3.51
N ALA A 205 13.23 -18.77 -4.16
CA ALA A 205 12.85 -17.80 -5.16
C ALA A 205 13.46 -18.16 -6.53
N GLU A 206 12.68 -18.03 -7.57
CA GLU A 206 13.14 -18.04 -8.96
C GLU A 206 13.73 -16.68 -9.30
N ILE A 207 14.86 -16.63 -9.97
CA ILE A 207 15.45 -15.40 -10.49
C ILE A 207 15.09 -15.26 -11.97
N ALA A 208 14.52 -14.12 -12.33
CA ALA A 208 14.25 -13.72 -13.70
C ALA A 208 15.00 -12.40 -13.99
N VAL A 209 16.03 -12.49 -14.81
CA VAL A 209 16.76 -11.31 -15.30
C VAL A 209 16.33 -11.05 -16.72
N THR A 210 15.85 -9.85 -16.98
CA THR A 210 15.34 -9.44 -18.27
C THR A 210 16.08 -8.21 -18.78
N VAL A 211 16.60 -8.29 -20.01
CA VAL A 211 17.23 -7.14 -20.65
C VAL A 211 16.16 -6.11 -21.01
N LYS A 212 16.42 -4.84 -20.67
CA LYS A 212 15.51 -3.75 -20.94
C LYS A 212 15.14 -3.62 -22.41
N GLY A 213 16.11 -3.76 -23.34
CA GLY A 213 15.93 -3.52 -24.77
C GLY A 213 15.55 -2.06 -25.04
N ASP A 214 14.64 -1.86 -26.02
CA ASP A 214 14.14 -0.53 -26.40
C ASP A 214 12.99 -0.01 -25.54
N GLN A 215 12.44 -0.85 -24.65
CA GLN A 215 11.34 -0.49 -23.76
C GLN A 215 11.86 0.33 -22.56
N SER A 216 10.96 1.06 -21.90
CA SER A 216 11.25 1.61 -20.57
C SER A 216 11.28 0.52 -19.51
N VAL A 217 11.87 0.81 -18.34
CA VAL A 217 11.93 -0.16 -17.22
C VAL A 217 10.53 -0.52 -16.74
N GLU A 218 9.68 0.50 -16.61
CA GLU A 218 8.31 0.36 -16.15
C GLU A 218 7.45 -0.47 -17.11
N GLU A 219 7.58 -0.24 -18.43
CA GLU A 219 6.88 -1.04 -19.44
C GLU A 219 7.34 -2.50 -19.41
N ARG A 220 8.64 -2.72 -19.24
CA ARG A 220 9.19 -4.07 -19.17
C ARG A 220 8.74 -4.79 -17.91
N LEU A 221 8.79 -4.11 -16.76
CA LEU A 221 8.31 -4.66 -15.49
C LEU A 221 6.81 -5.00 -15.54
N LEU A 222 6.00 -4.12 -16.13
CA LEU A 222 4.58 -4.36 -16.33
C LEU A 222 4.34 -5.60 -17.22
N ALA A 223 5.07 -5.72 -18.32
CA ALA A 223 4.98 -6.88 -19.23
C ALA A 223 5.34 -8.18 -18.50
N GLU A 224 6.44 -8.21 -17.73
CA GLU A 224 6.85 -9.37 -16.92
C GLU A 224 5.80 -9.73 -15.87
N THR A 225 5.26 -8.73 -15.17
CA THR A 225 4.23 -8.93 -14.16
C THR A 225 2.95 -9.52 -14.77
N ASN A 226 2.51 -8.99 -15.91
CA ASN A 226 1.33 -9.50 -16.62
C ASN A 226 1.53 -10.90 -17.18
N ALA A 227 2.74 -11.23 -17.63
CA ALA A 227 3.07 -12.56 -18.16
C ALA A 227 3.10 -13.62 -17.05
N TRP A 228 3.70 -13.31 -15.90
CA TRP A 228 3.85 -14.26 -14.79
C TRP A 228 2.61 -14.33 -13.88
N ARG A 229 1.78 -13.27 -13.85
CA ARG A 229 0.53 -13.16 -13.10
C ARG A 229 0.69 -13.46 -11.60
N PRO A 230 1.45 -12.65 -10.86
CA PRO A 230 1.51 -12.77 -9.43
C PRO A 230 0.21 -12.31 -8.77
N ASP A 231 -0.06 -12.78 -7.55
CA ASP A 231 -1.16 -12.32 -6.71
C ASP A 231 -0.87 -10.92 -6.15
N PHE A 232 0.41 -10.62 -5.93
CA PHE A 232 0.88 -9.28 -5.55
C PHE A 232 2.33 -9.05 -6.00
N LEU A 233 2.65 -7.77 -6.17
CA LEU A 233 4.00 -7.30 -6.46
C LEU A 233 4.61 -6.69 -5.20
N VAL A 234 5.90 -6.94 -4.95
CA VAL A 234 6.72 -6.25 -3.94
C VAL A 234 7.71 -5.37 -4.66
N MET A 235 7.81 -4.10 -4.29
CA MET A 235 8.80 -3.19 -4.87
C MET A 235 9.20 -2.08 -3.89
N GLY A 236 10.44 -1.59 -4.04
CA GLY A 236 10.89 -0.37 -3.41
C GLY A 236 10.10 0.83 -3.93
N ALA A 237 9.88 1.81 -3.08
CA ALA A 237 9.16 3.02 -3.41
C ALA A 237 10.05 4.26 -3.28
N TYR A 238 9.99 5.15 -4.26
CA TYR A 238 10.56 6.49 -4.22
C TYR A 238 12.06 6.56 -3.89
N GLY A 239 12.85 5.63 -4.45
CA GLY A 239 14.29 5.55 -4.24
C GLY A 239 15.05 6.80 -4.71
N HIS A 240 16.09 7.16 -3.97
CA HIS A 240 17.02 8.25 -4.28
C HIS A 240 18.04 7.80 -5.33
N GLY A 241 17.59 7.45 -6.53
CA GLY A 241 18.50 7.24 -7.67
C GLY A 241 19.24 8.54 -7.99
N ARG A 242 20.51 8.45 -8.41
CA ARG A 242 21.42 9.57 -8.78
C ARG A 242 20.90 10.56 -9.84
N TRP A 243 19.66 10.44 -10.26
CA TRP A 243 18.98 11.33 -11.20
C TRP A 243 18.04 12.27 -10.45
N ARG A 244 18.62 13.30 -9.82
CA ARG A 244 17.94 14.38 -9.09
C ARG A 244 16.94 15.20 -9.93
N GLU A 245 16.76 14.89 -11.20
CA GLU A 245 15.90 15.68 -12.11
C GLU A 245 14.50 15.09 -12.33
N THR A 246 14.20 13.88 -11.82
CA THR A 246 12.83 13.32 -11.87
C THR A 246 12.32 13.11 -10.45
N LEU A 247 11.70 14.12 -9.89
CA LEU A 247 11.30 14.28 -8.48
C LEU A 247 10.26 13.27 -7.95
N PHE A 248 9.85 12.25 -8.68
CA PHE A 248 8.91 11.23 -8.21
C PHE A 248 9.17 9.93 -8.99
N GLY A 249 9.64 8.89 -8.31
CA GLY A 249 9.95 7.57 -8.85
C GLY A 249 9.02 7.10 -10.00
N GLY A 250 9.45 7.34 -11.24
CA GLY A 250 8.63 7.12 -12.44
C GLY A 250 8.08 5.70 -12.50
N VAL A 251 8.90 4.71 -12.16
CA VAL A 251 8.49 3.29 -12.13
C VAL A 251 7.40 3.04 -11.11
N THR A 252 7.55 3.53 -9.85
CA THR A 252 6.54 3.34 -8.80
C THR A 252 5.20 3.96 -9.21
N ARG A 253 5.23 5.21 -9.71
CA ARG A 253 4.03 5.91 -10.14
C ARG A 253 3.33 5.19 -11.30
N PHE A 254 4.10 4.73 -12.27
CA PHE A 254 3.59 3.99 -13.42
C PHE A 254 2.94 2.68 -12.97
N MET A 255 3.62 1.89 -12.14
CA MET A 255 3.07 0.62 -11.64
C MET A 255 1.80 0.82 -10.81
N LEU A 256 1.73 1.89 -10.00
CA LEU A 256 0.51 2.24 -9.26
C LEU A 256 -0.65 2.67 -10.18
N SER A 257 -0.37 3.12 -11.42
CA SER A 257 -1.43 3.50 -12.37
C SER A 257 -1.90 2.37 -13.27
N GLU A 258 -0.99 1.49 -13.65
CA GLU A 258 -1.25 0.51 -14.70
C GLU A 258 -1.51 -0.91 -14.17
N LEU A 259 -1.03 -1.22 -12.94
CA LEU A 259 -1.10 -2.58 -12.44
C LEU A 259 -2.42 -2.83 -11.69
N GLY A 260 -3.14 -3.87 -12.11
CA GLY A 260 -4.44 -4.26 -11.54
C GLY A 260 -4.37 -5.26 -10.37
N ILE A 261 -3.22 -5.42 -9.73
CA ILE A 261 -3.02 -6.30 -8.58
C ILE A 261 -2.48 -5.51 -7.36
N PRO A 262 -2.58 -6.04 -6.14
CA PRO A 262 -1.98 -5.42 -4.97
C PRO A 262 -0.46 -5.20 -5.11
N ILE A 263 0.04 -4.06 -4.62
CA ILE A 263 1.46 -3.72 -4.63
C ILE A 263 1.91 -3.43 -3.20
N LEU A 264 2.86 -4.20 -2.68
CA LEU A 264 3.53 -3.91 -1.42
C LEU A 264 4.70 -2.95 -1.69
N LEU A 265 4.65 -1.81 -1.05
CA LEU A 265 5.63 -0.73 -1.14
C LEU A 265 6.36 -0.56 0.18
N ALA A 266 7.68 -0.35 0.15
CA ALA A 266 8.46 0.13 1.28
C ALA A 266 9.58 1.07 0.81
N HIS A 267 9.95 2.00 1.71
CA HIS A 267 10.99 3.01 1.47
C HIS A 267 12.16 2.84 2.43
#